data_1bd04b89e9b23082b7f62a2e79a34b1c
#
_entry.id   1bd04b89e9b23082b7f62a2e79a34b1c
#
_cell.length_a   1.000
_cell.length_b   1.000
_cell.length_c   1.000
_cell.angle_alpha   90.00
_cell.angle_beta   90.00
_cell.angle_gamma   90.00
#
_symmetry.space_group_name_H-M   'P 1'
#
loop_
_entity.id
_entity.type
_entity.pdbx_description
1 polymer ?
#
loop_
_entity_poly.entity_id
_entity_poly.type
_entity_poly.pdbx_seq_one_letter_code
_entity_poly.pdbx_strand_id
1 'polypeptide(L)'
;RGQVVGVVGYAGVGKSRLCFEFTTACRARGIRVYEAHGVSHEKSVPLLPVLELFRSYFGIDRDDVDRTAREKIAGRMLLLDPGFADVLPLMFDFLGVPDPARPAPEMSGDARQHALFGVMRRLASVQSPHPEAIIFLLEDLHWFDGASERMLATLVEAVRETRTLLLVNFRPEFHAEW
;
A
#
# COMPACT_ATOMS: atom_id res chain seq x y z
N ARG A 1 18.03 4.61 3.53
CA ARG A 1 17.38 5.53 2.59
C ARG A 1 16.55 4.71 1.61
N GLY A 2 15.29 5.13 1.37
CA GLY A 2 14.37 4.44 0.49
C GLY A 2 14.85 4.42 -0.97
N GLN A 3 14.44 3.39 -1.69
CA GLN A 3 14.77 3.18 -3.09
C GLN A 3 13.50 2.81 -3.86
N VAL A 4 13.44 3.24 -5.12
CA VAL A 4 12.42 2.80 -6.07
C VAL A 4 13.14 2.08 -7.22
N VAL A 5 12.72 0.85 -7.51
CA VAL A 5 13.30 0.01 -8.56
C VAL A 5 12.20 -0.45 -9.50
N GLY A 6 12.33 -0.13 -10.79
CA GLY A 6 11.42 -0.55 -11.85
C GLY A 6 11.95 -1.76 -12.62
N VAL A 7 11.14 -2.81 -12.75
CA VAL A 7 11.37 -3.95 -13.64
C VAL A 7 10.52 -3.76 -14.88
N VAL A 8 11.15 -3.41 -15.98
CA VAL A 8 10.47 -3.05 -17.24
C VAL A 8 10.67 -4.14 -18.29
N GLY A 9 9.62 -4.50 -19.00
CA GLY A 9 9.70 -5.47 -20.09
C GLY A 9 8.34 -5.86 -20.64
N TYR A 10 8.32 -6.45 -21.81
CA TYR A 10 7.10 -6.91 -22.48
C TYR A 10 6.39 -8.03 -21.74
N ALA A 11 5.14 -8.33 -22.14
CA ALA A 11 4.39 -9.44 -21.59
C ALA A 11 5.16 -10.77 -21.79
N GLY A 12 5.13 -11.65 -20.81
CA GLY A 12 5.73 -12.98 -20.88
C GLY A 12 7.26 -13.05 -20.70
N VAL A 13 7.98 -11.91 -20.59
CA VAL A 13 9.45 -11.90 -20.46
C VAL A 13 9.96 -12.36 -19.07
N GLY A 14 9.08 -12.60 -18.12
CA GLY A 14 9.44 -13.12 -16.79
C GLY A 14 9.58 -12.08 -15.68
N LYS A 15 9.05 -10.85 -15.84
CA LYS A 15 9.09 -9.79 -14.80
C LYS A 15 8.57 -10.28 -13.46
N SER A 16 7.36 -10.82 -13.43
CA SER A 16 6.74 -11.32 -12.18
C SER A 16 7.52 -12.48 -11.59
N ARG A 17 8.10 -13.36 -12.41
CA ARG A 17 8.98 -14.43 -11.93
C ARG A 17 10.22 -13.86 -11.24
N LEU A 18 10.86 -12.86 -11.83
CA LEU A 18 12.02 -12.18 -11.21
C LEU A 18 11.65 -11.52 -9.88
N CYS A 19 10.52 -10.80 -9.84
CA CYS A 19 10.02 -10.18 -8.60
C CYS A 19 9.72 -11.24 -7.53
N PHE A 20 9.07 -12.34 -7.90
CA PHE A 20 8.76 -13.44 -7.00
C PHE A 20 10.01 -14.08 -6.39
N GLU A 21 11.01 -14.43 -7.20
CA GLU A 21 12.26 -15.03 -6.72
C GLU A 21 13.01 -14.07 -5.77
N PHE A 22 13.07 -12.78 -6.14
CA PHE A 22 13.69 -11.76 -5.31
C PHE A 22 12.97 -11.61 -3.96
N THR A 23 11.65 -11.45 -3.96
CA THR A 23 10.87 -11.28 -2.72
C THR A 23 10.88 -12.53 -1.86
N THR A 24 10.89 -13.72 -2.47
CA THR A 24 11.05 -15.00 -1.75
C THR A 24 12.39 -15.06 -1.02
N ALA A 25 13.49 -14.69 -1.69
CA ALA A 25 14.80 -14.62 -1.08
C ALA A 25 14.87 -13.58 0.07
N CYS A 26 14.16 -12.45 -0.07
CA CYS A 26 14.07 -11.42 0.97
C CYS A 26 13.28 -11.92 2.18
N ARG A 27 12.13 -12.59 1.99
CA ARG A 27 11.35 -13.21 3.07
C ARG A 27 12.17 -14.25 3.84
N ALA A 28 12.95 -15.06 3.14
CA ALA A 28 13.83 -16.05 3.77
C ALA A 28 14.90 -15.41 4.69
N ARG A 29 15.19 -14.12 4.50
CA ARG A 29 16.09 -13.30 5.34
C ARG A 29 15.34 -12.50 6.41
N GLY A 30 14.05 -12.75 6.61
CA GLY A 30 13.22 -12.05 7.59
C GLY A 30 12.77 -10.63 7.16
N ILE A 31 12.98 -10.25 5.87
CA ILE A 31 12.50 -8.95 5.37
C ILE A 31 11.00 -9.06 5.07
N ARG A 32 10.24 -8.11 5.60
CA ARG A 32 8.79 -8.03 5.34
C ARG A 32 8.53 -7.53 3.92
N VAL A 33 7.65 -8.24 3.21
CA VAL A 33 7.25 -7.91 1.84
C VAL A 33 5.74 -7.79 1.80
N TYR A 34 5.24 -6.65 1.33
CA TYR A 34 3.84 -6.35 1.10
C TYR A 34 3.60 -6.21 -0.39
N GLU A 35 2.51 -6.79 -0.88
CA GLU A 35 2.26 -6.93 -2.31
C GLU A 35 0.89 -6.38 -2.70
N ALA A 36 0.83 -5.80 -3.90
CA ALA A 36 -0.41 -5.48 -4.58
C ALA A 36 -0.24 -5.69 -6.09
N HIS A 37 -1.34 -6.01 -6.76
CA HIS A 37 -1.34 -6.35 -8.19
C HIS A 37 -2.35 -5.48 -8.95
N GLY A 38 -1.94 -4.99 -10.11
CA GLY A 38 -2.87 -4.39 -11.07
C GLY A 38 -3.62 -5.50 -11.83
N VAL A 39 -4.94 -5.39 -11.94
CA VAL A 39 -5.77 -6.37 -12.64
C VAL A 39 -6.49 -5.72 -13.82
N SER A 40 -6.35 -6.31 -15.01
CA SER A 40 -6.84 -5.74 -16.28
C SER A 40 -8.34 -5.45 -16.33
N HIS A 41 -9.14 -6.19 -15.55
CA HIS A 41 -10.60 -6.06 -15.55
C HIS A 41 -11.14 -5.16 -14.43
N GLU A 42 -10.29 -4.64 -13.54
CA GLU A 42 -10.67 -3.95 -12.32
C GLU A 42 -10.29 -2.46 -12.30
N LYS A 43 -9.89 -1.87 -13.44
CA LYS A 43 -9.71 -0.40 -13.58
C LYS A 43 -10.96 0.41 -13.21
N SER A 44 -12.12 -0.25 -13.12
CA SER A 44 -13.38 0.37 -12.73
C SER A 44 -13.55 0.55 -11.21
N VAL A 45 -12.70 -0.08 -10.39
CA VAL A 45 -12.73 0.06 -8.93
C VAL A 45 -11.57 0.97 -8.50
N PRO A 46 -11.83 2.25 -8.22
CA PRO A 46 -10.77 3.18 -7.84
C PRO A 46 -10.02 2.72 -6.58
N LEU A 47 -8.71 2.90 -6.58
CA LEU A 47 -7.81 2.60 -5.45
C LEU A 47 -7.72 1.11 -5.07
N LEU A 48 -8.20 0.18 -5.89
CA LEU A 48 -8.15 -1.25 -5.56
C LEU A 48 -6.72 -1.76 -5.28
N PRO A 49 -5.69 -1.48 -6.12
CA PRO A 49 -4.33 -1.89 -5.81
C PRO A 49 -3.79 -1.29 -4.52
N VAL A 50 -4.18 -0.06 -4.19
CA VAL A 50 -3.80 0.59 -2.93
C VAL A 50 -4.48 -0.08 -1.74
N LEU A 51 -5.75 -0.41 -1.88
CA LEU A 51 -6.51 -1.13 -0.86
C LEU A 51 -5.87 -2.50 -0.59
N GLU A 52 -5.49 -3.25 -1.62
CA GLU A 52 -4.77 -4.53 -1.49
C GLU A 52 -3.43 -4.35 -0.77
N LEU A 53 -2.65 -3.32 -1.14
CA LEU A 53 -1.40 -3.01 -0.46
C LEU A 53 -1.58 -2.77 1.03
N PHE A 54 -2.60 -1.97 1.41
CA PHE A 54 -2.89 -1.73 2.83
C PHE A 54 -3.42 -2.98 3.54
N ARG A 55 -4.25 -3.79 2.90
CA ARG A 55 -4.66 -5.08 3.47
C ARG A 55 -3.46 -5.98 3.74
N SER A 56 -2.56 -6.10 2.78
CA SER A 56 -1.29 -6.82 2.93
C SER A 56 -0.45 -6.23 4.07
N TYR A 57 -0.32 -4.90 4.12
CA TYR A 57 0.44 -4.21 5.16
C TYR A 57 -0.12 -4.44 6.57
N PHE A 58 -1.44 -4.44 6.75
CA PHE A 58 -2.08 -4.70 8.05
C PHE A 58 -2.23 -6.20 8.36
N GLY A 59 -1.89 -7.07 7.42
CA GLY A 59 -2.04 -8.52 7.58
C GLY A 59 -3.51 -8.96 7.65
N ILE A 60 -4.37 -8.31 6.84
CA ILE A 60 -5.80 -8.63 6.76
C ILE A 60 -5.97 -9.77 5.77
N ASP A 61 -6.43 -10.91 6.25
CA ASP A 61 -6.72 -12.08 5.46
C ASP A 61 -8.14 -12.00 4.86
N ARG A 62 -8.40 -12.80 3.82
CA ARG A 62 -9.72 -12.84 3.16
C ARG A 62 -10.82 -13.35 4.07
N ASP A 63 -10.48 -14.21 5.01
CA ASP A 63 -11.41 -14.85 5.95
C ASP A 63 -11.54 -14.09 7.27
N ASP A 64 -10.84 -12.96 7.42
CA ASP A 64 -10.99 -12.12 8.61
C ASP A 64 -12.39 -11.50 8.66
N VAL A 65 -13.07 -11.69 9.79
CA VAL A 65 -14.30 -10.93 10.06
C VAL A 65 -13.94 -9.47 10.34
N ASP A 66 -14.86 -8.55 10.09
CA ASP A 66 -14.65 -7.09 10.22
C ASP A 66 -14.01 -6.68 11.54
N ARG A 67 -14.42 -7.30 12.62
CA ARG A 67 -13.85 -7.03 13.95
C ARG A 67 -12.37 -7.36 14.02
N THR A 68 -11.98 -8.54 13.55
CA THR A 68 -10.57 -8.98 13.53
C THR A 68 -9.74 -8.06 12.64
N ALA A 69 -10.25 -7.69 11.47
CA ALA A 69 -9.58 -6.76 10.58
C ALA A 69 -9.37 -5.38 11.25
N ARG A 70 -10.40 -4.83 11.93
CA ARG A 70 -10.26 -3.58 12.70
C ARG A 70 -9.23 -3.68 13.83
N GLU A 71 -9.19 -4.81 14.55
CA GLU A 71 -8.21 -5.05 15.60
C GLU A 71 -6.77 -5.06 15.04
N LYS A 72 -6.54 -5.69 13.89
CA LYS A 72 -5.25 -5.71 13.19
C LYS A 72 -4.82 -4.30 12.75
N ILE A 73 -5.73 -3.53 12.14
CA ILE A 73 -5.48 -2.15 11.73
C ILE A 73 -5.15 -1.27 12.93
N ALA A 74 -6.05 -1.24 13.92
CA ALA A 74 -5.90 -0.40 15.10
C ALA A 74 -4.65 -0.77 15.90
N GLY A 75 -4.42 -2.05 16.14
CA GLY A 75 -3.25 -2.53 16.86
C GLY A 75 -1.95 -2.07 16.20
N ARG A 76 -1.83 -2.24 14.88
CA ARG A 76 -0.61 -1.81 14.17
C ARG A 76 -0.43 -0.30 14.16
N MET A 77 -1.49 0.46 13.88
CA MET A 77 -1.41 1.92 13.82
C MET A 77 -1.11 2.54 15.19
N LEU A 78 -1.82 2.12 16.23
CA LEU A 78 -1.66 2.67 17.58
C LEU A 78 -0.33 2.28 18.24
N LEU A 79 0.23 1.11 17.91
CA LEU A 79 1.57 0.72 18.36
C LEU A 79 2.67 1.54 17.68
N LEU A 80 2.44 2.03 16.47
CA LEU A 80 3.37 2.94 15.79
C LEU A 80 3.28 4.36 16.36
N ASP A 81 2.07 4.87 16.53
CA ASP A 81 1.81 6.21 17.06
C ASP A 81 0.35 6.29 17.57
N PRO A 82 0.15 6.49 18.90
CA PRO A 82 -1.20 6.66 19.48
C PRO A 82 -2.04 7.76 18.83
N GLY A 83 -1.41 8.78 18.25
CA GLY A 83 -2.10 9.85 17.54
C GLY A 83 -2.84 9.41 16.26
N PHE A 84 -2.71 8.15 15.83
CA PHE A 84 -3.56 7.60 14.77
C PHE A 84 -5.00 7.31 15.21
N ALA A 85 -5.33 7.40 16.49
CA ALA A 85 -6.67 7.11 17.01
C ALA A 85 -7.79 7.87 16.29
N ASP A 86 -7.53 9.13 15.91
CA ASP A 86 -8.52 9.99 15.25
C ASP A 86 -8.78 9.63 13.78
N VAL A 87 -7.84 8.95 13.12
CA VAL A 87 -7.97 8.55 11.71
C VAL A 87 -8.38 7.09 11.52
N LEU A 88 -8.50 6.32 12.61
CA LEU A 88 -8.94 4.91 12.52
C LEU A 88 -10.29 4.74 11.83
N PRO A 89 -11.34 5.56 12.11
CA PRO A 89 -12.62 5.42 11.41
C PRO A 89 -12.50 5.56 9.89
N LEU A 90 -11.67 6.51 9.42
CA LEU A 90 -11.38 6.70 8.00
C LEU A 90 -10.67 5.48 7.40
N MET A 91 -9.71 4.90 8.12
CA MET A 91 -8.98 3.72 7.65
C MET A 91 -9.85 2.47 7.64
N PHE A 92 -10.71 2.28 8.63
CA PHE A 92 -11.67 1.18 8.65
C PHE A 92 -12.64 1.24 7.47
N ASP A 93 -13.17 2.43 7.21
CA ASP A 93 -14.08 2.64 6.09
C ASP A 93 -13.38 2.47 4.73
N PHE A 94 -12.16 2.99 4.59
CA PHE A 94 -11.35 2.81 3.39
C PHE A 94 -11.05 1.33 3.10
N LEU A 95 -10.76 0.53 4.13
CA LEU A 95 -10.45 -0.89 4.01
C LEU A 95 -11.68 -1.80 3.95
N GLY A 96 -12.89 -1.20 3.92
CA GLY A 96 -14.16 -1.93 3.77
C GLY A 96 -14.63 -2.64 5.05
N VAL A 97 -14.18 -2.20 6.23
CA VAL A 97 -14.53 -2.76 7.54
C VAL A 97 -15.00 -1.67 8.52
N PRO A 98 -15.99 -0.84 8.13
CA PRO A 98 -16.41 0.31 8.93
C PRO A 98 -16.83 -0.10 10.36
N ASP A 99 -16.61 0.80 11.30
CA ASP A 99 -17.06 0.62 12.69
C ASP A 99 -18.41 1.30 12.88
N PRO A 100 -19.49 0.54 13.12
CA PRO A 100 -20.82 1.13 13.33
C PRO A 100 -20.90 2.05 14.54
N ALA A 101 -20.05 1.86 15.56
CA ALA A 101 -20.00 2.68 16.75
C ALA A 101 -19.25 4.00 16.57
N ARG A 102 -18.33 4.03 15.57
CA ARG A 102 -17.51 5.20 15.24
C ARG A 102 -17.38 5.32 13.70
N PRO A 103 -18.44 5.76 13.00
CA PRO A 103 -18.40 5.90 11.55
C PRO A 103 -17.35 6.93 11.11
N ALA A 104 -16.83 6.75 9.90
CA ALA A 104 -15.94 7.73 9.30
C ALA A 104 -16.65 9.09 9.14
N PRO A 105 -15.94 10.22 9.27
CA PRO A 105 -16.52 11.53 9.01
C PRO A 105 -17.05 11.63 7.58
N GLU A 106 -18.20 12.29 7.41
CA GLU A 106 -18.68 12.66 6.08
C GLU A 106 -17.74 13.67 5.44
N MET A 107 -17.27 13.39 4.24
CA MET A 107 -16.38 14.28 3.50
C MET A 107 -16.51 14.06 1.99
N SER A 108 -16.18 15.09 1.20
CA SER A 108 -16.12 14.95 -0.25
C SER A 108 -15.06 13.93 -0.68
N GLY A 109 -15.17 13.40 -1.89
CA GLY A 109 -14.19 12.46 -2.43
C GLY A 109 -12.76 13.00 -2.41
N ASP A 110 -12.58 14.27 -2.76
CA ASP A 110 -11.27 14.93 -2.75
C ASP A 110 -10.71 15.09 -1.33
N ALA A 111 -11.53 15.53 -0.38
CA ALA A 111 -11.13 15.66 1.02
C ALA A 111 -10.73 14.29 1.61
N ARG A 112 -11.50 13.24 1.28
CA ARG A 112 -11.20 11.87 1.67
C ARG A 112 -9.86 11.39 1.11
N GLN A 113 -9.61 11.63 -0.18
CA GLN A 113 -8.35 11.27 -0.84
C GLN A 113 -7.17 12.00 -0.18
N HIS A 114 -7.28 13.29 0.07
CA HIS A 114 -6.24 14.06 0.77
C HIS A 114 -5.97 13.54 2.19
N ALA A 115 -7.03 13.19 2.93
CA ALA A 115 -6.90 12.62 4.27
C ALA A 115 -6.15 11.28 4.24
N LEU A 116 -6.49 10.38 3.30
CA LEU A 116 -5.80 9.09 3.11
C LEU A 116 -4.32 9.28 2.73
N PHE A 117 -4.00 10.24 1.86
CA PHE A 117 -2.61 10.60 1.54
C PHE A 117 -1.85 11.11 2.76
N GLY A 118 -2.52 11.90 3.60
CA GLY A 118 -1.97 12.37 4.88
C GLY A 118 -1.63 11.21 5.82
N VAL A 119 -2.52 10.25 5.94
CA VAL A 119 -2.28 9.03 6.77
C VAL A 119 -1.10 8.24 6.23
N MET A 120 -1.01 8.05 4.91
CA MET A 120 0.09 7.31 4.28
C MET A 120 1.44 7.97 4.55
N ARG A 121 1.55 9.29 4.35
CA ARG A 121 2.78 10.03 4.66
C ARG A 121 3.18 9.90 6.12
N ARG A 122 2.20 10.00 7.04
CA ARG A 122 2.46 9.85 8.46
C ARG A 122 2.90 8.44 8.81
N LEU A 123 2.27 7.40 8.26
CA LEU A 123 2.70 6.00 8.45
C LEU A 123 4.15 5.80 7.99
N ALA A 124 4.53 6.32 6.84
CA ALA A 124 5.91 6.26 6.36
C ALA A 124 6.87 7.01 7.30
N SER A 125 6.50 8.21 7.75
CA SER A 125 7.31 9.02 8.66
C SER A 125 7.59 8.33 10.00
N VAL A 126 6.56 7.74 10.64
CA VAL A 126 6.72 7.05 11.93
C VAL A 126 7.45 5.70 11.79
N GLN A 127 7.48 5.12 10.60
CA GLN A 127 8.29 3.93 10.30
C GLN A 127 9.76 4.25 10.04
N SER A 128 10.10 5.49 9.70
CA SER A 128 11.46 5.90 9.37
C SER A 128 12.51 5.56 10.44
N PRO A 129 12.24 5.68 11.75
CA PRO A 129 13.21 5.33 12.79
C PRO A 129 13.43 3.82 12.98
N HIS A 130 12.53 2.98 12.45
CA HIS A 130 12.64 1.54 12.63
C HIS A 130 13.79 0.95 11.81
N PRO A 131 14.65 0.10 12.39
CA PRO A 131 15.82 -0.45 11.72
C PRO A 131 15.48 -1.49 10.66
N GLU A 132 14.26 -2.01 10.65
CA GLU A 132 13.84 -3.07 9.75
C GLU A 132 13.56 -2.52 8.35
N ALA A 133 14.19 -3.14 7.35
CA ALA A 133 13.86 -2.88 5.96
C ALA A 133 12.52 -3.54 5.59
N ILE A 134 11.74 -2.86 4.77
CA ILE A 134 10.50 -3.39 4.20
C ILE A 134 10.51 -3.26 2.68
N ILE A 135 9.78 -4.15 2.02
CA ILE A 135 9.60 -4.12 0.57
C ILE A 135 8.10 -3.98 0.29
N PHE A 136 7.77 -3.02 -0.57
CA PHE A 136 6.49 -2.96 -1.26
C PHE A 136 6.69 -3.44 -2.69
N LEU A 137 6.03 -4.52 -3.08
CA LEU A 137 5.98 -5.00 -4.45
C LEU A 137 4.65 -4.58 -5.08
N LEU A 138 4.72 -3.81 -6.15
CA LEU A 138 3.55 -3.44 -6.94
C LEU A 138 3.71 -3.98 -8.36
N GLU A 139 2.87 -4.94 -8.71
CA GLU A 139 2.94 -5.61 -10.00
C GLU A 139 1.94 -5.02 -11.00
N ASP A 140 2.36 -5.03 -12.26
CA ASP A 140 1.53 -4.65 -13.40
C ASP A 140 0.92 -3.22 -13.30
N LEU A 141 1.77 -2.22 -12.96
CA LEU A 141 1.35 -0.82 -12.81
C LEU A 141 0.56 -0.27 -13.99
N HIS A 142 0.75 -0.79 -15.19
CA HIS A 142 -0.02 -0.39 -16.38
C HIS A 142 -1.52 -0.71 -16.29
N TRP A 143 -1.95 -1.46 -15.26
CA TRP A 143 -3.35 -1.72 -14.93
C TRP A 143 -3.88 -0.87 -13.77
N PHE A 144 -3.06 0.00 -13.18
CA PHE A 144 -3.51 0.88 -12.11
C PHE A 144 -4.48 1.93 -12.66
N ASP A 145 -5.42 2.34 -11.83
CA ASP A 145 -6.30 3.49 -12.10
C ASP A 145 -5.58 4.80 -11.73
N GLY A 146 -6.05 5.93 -12.28
CA GLY A 146 -5.39 7.22 -12.05
C GLY A 146 -5.39 7.68 -10.58
N ALA A 147 -6.30 7.20 -9.72
CA ALA A 147 -6.28 7.51 -8.31
C ALA A 147 -5.18 6.71 -7.59
N SER A 148 -5.01 5.44 -7.97
CA SER A 148 -3.91 4.58 -7.51
C SER A 148 -2.55 5.12 -7.93
N GLU A 149 -2.40 5.64 -9.15
CA GLU A 149 -1.15 6.26 -9.62
C GLU A 149 -0.79 7.51 -8.80
N ARG A 150 -1.75 8.39 -8.51
CA ARG A 150 -1.52 9.55 -7.63
C ARG A 150 -1.13 9.15 -6.21
N MET A 151 -1.75 8.09 -5.69
CA MET A 151 -1.39 7.55 -4.37
C MET A 151 0.02 6.96 -4.39
N LEU A 152 0.40 6.28 -5.47
CA LEU A 152 1.75 5.76 -5.68
C LEU A 152 2.79 6.89 -5.72
N ALA A 153 2.52 7.98 -6.42
CA ALA A 153 3.39 9.16 -6.41
C ALA A 153 3.63 9.68 -4.97
N THR A 154 2.57 9.74 -4.15
CA THR A 154 2.69 10.10 -2.72
C THR A 154 3.52 9.08 -1.94
N LEU A 155 3.39 7.78 -2.22
CA LEU A 155 4.18 6.73 -1.60
C LEU A 155 5.66 6.84 -1.97
N VAL A 156 5.98 7.09 -3.24
CA VAL A 156 7.35 7.31 -3.73
C VAL A 156 8.04 8.44 -2.95
N GLU A 157 7.35 9.55 -2.75
CA GLU A 157 7.86 10.66 -1.94
C GLU A 157 8.06 10.26 -0.47
N ALA A 158 7.04 9.61 0.12
CA ALA A 158 7.03 9.26 1.53
C ALA A 158 8.11 8.25 1.92
N VAL A 159 8.48 7.32 1.02
CA VAL A 159 9.48 6.29 1.33
C VAL A 159 10.93 6.77 1.24
N ARG A 160 11.20 7.94 0.66
CA ARG A 160 12.58 8.44 0.41
C ARG A 160 13.46 8.46 1.66
N GLU A 161 12.90 8.82 2.80
CA GLU A 161 13.62 8.94 4.08
C GLU A 161 13.47 7.68 4.95
N THR A 162 12.87 6.62 4.44
CA THR A 162 12.64 5.35 5.15
C THR A 162 13.64 4.28 4.71
N ARG A 163 13.61 3.09 5.33
CA ARG A 163 14.32 1.89 4.87
C ARG A 163 13.43 1.00 4.02
N THR A 164 12.77 1.60 3.03
CA THR A 164 11.79 0.93 2.17
C THR A 164 12.34 0.76 0.76
N LEU A 165 12.20 -0.43 0.21
CA LEU A 165 12.32 -0.69 -1.22
C LEU A 165 10.92 -0.72 -1.83
N LEU A 166 10.65 0.18 -2.75
CA LEU A 166 9.49 0.12 -3.63
C LEU A 166 9.92 -0.58 -4.93
N LEU A 167 9.53 -1.83 -5.07
CA LEU A 167 9.78 -2.63 -6.27
C LEU A 167 8.51 -2.63 -7.12
N VAL A 168 8.63 -2.16 -8.35
CA VAL A 168 7.49 -2.05 -9.25
C VAL A 168 7.77 -2.77 -10.57
N ASN A 169 6.76 -3.36 -11.20
CA ASN A 169 6.92 -3.85 -12.56
C ASN A 169 5.82 -3.30 -13.49
N PHE A 170 6.20 -3.09 -14.73
CA PHE A 170 5.31 -2.56 -15.75
C PHE A 170 5.78 -2.88 -17.17
N ARG A 171 4.94 -2.58 -18.16
CA ARG A 171 5.30 -2.70 -19.56
C ARG A 171 5.96 -1.42 -20.08
N PRO A 172 6.79 -1.49 -21.14
CA PRO A 172 7.50 -0.32 -21.69
C PRO A 172 6.59 0.83 -22.12
N GLU A 173 5.32 0.53 -22.44
CA GLU A 173 4.33 1.52 -22.85
C GLU A 173 3.77 2.35 -21.68
N PHE A 174 3.99 1.90 -20.45
CA PHE A 174 3.59 2.64 -19.25
C PHE A 174 4.61 3.72 -18.93
N HIS A 175 4.16 4.94 -18.80
CA HIS A 175 4.97 6.09 -18.42
C HIS A 175 4.56 6.57 -17.04
N ALA A 176 5.43 6.39 -16.07
CA ALA A 176 5.22 6.90 -14.72
C ALA A 176 5.47 8.42 -14.69
N GLU A 177 4.56 9.18 -14.08
CA GLU A 177 4.68 10.64 -13.93
C GLU A 177 5.35 11.06 -12.59
N TRP A 178 6.01 10.16 -11.91
CA TRP A 178 6.65 10.35 -10.59
C TRP A 178 8.12 9.93 -10.54
#